data_9569edc9c2ab39b33b6f16f5b57ebd99
#
_entry.id   9569edc9c2ab39b33b6f16f5b57ebd99
#
_cell.length_a   1.000
_cell.length_b   1.000
_cell.length_c   1.000
_cell.angle_alpha   90.00
_cell.angle_beta   90.00
_cell.angle_gamma   90.00
#
_symmetry.space_group_name_H-M   'P 1'
#
loop_
_entity.id
_entity.type
_entity.pdbx_description
1 polymer ?
#
loop_
_entity_poly.entity_id
_entity_poly.type
_entity_poly.pdbx_seq_one_letter_code
_entity_poly.pdbx_strand_id
1 'polypeptide(L)'
;MILRLFHFLGRARARVALCGLTGVLGLALAVPAAAGVPSLPVSSLPASSLPVSSTPVAADTTAAAATGTPLRDGTGLYPRAVRLAHNGAANGRVLASVVTFDGNNGVGAVHESTDAGASFREVGRVVDPESAAGQGLCCATLFELPRQVGGLRAGTLLWASSAGQDEPDRRMALRIWRSDDVGRSWSYLSSCAVAGGTGGLWEPEFSVAADGALVCHYSDETDPGHSQKLVAARSYDGVHWQDHHDTVASGWSEDRPGMPVVRKLPNGDYFMSYEICNPGGQYQCVVHFRTSADGWNWGDPAFLGYRPQTVDGKYFRAAPTVAWAPSPDGAPNGRLLLIGQRLLNSDGTPAAESGRTILANTENGSGPWYEIEAPVAVAAPEVNYCQNYSSPLLPSEDGRRVLEIATDWDGSVCKPYFATGSVTGTGDAAGVVDGALYRLVNAGSGHCLDVAADAREPGGNVQQWTCNGLGPQDWTVRAHGGGHFTLTGRNSGHCLDVENGSPVPGANVRQWYCNGLAAQDWRLENAGRGYYRLVARSSGQCLDVSEGSREPGANVQQWTCNGLQPQLWRLERV
;
A
#
# COMPACT_ATOMS: atom_id res chain seq x y z
N MET A 1 -14.83 59.61 -2.63
CA MET A 1 -15.49 60.18 -3.82
C MET A 1 -16.38 59.07 -4.37
N ILE A 2 -17.64 59.12 -3.92
CA ILE A 2 -18.88 59.01 -4.68
C ILE A 2 -19.15 57.60 -5.26
N LEU A 3 -20.01 56.81 -4.69
CA LEU A 3 -21.47 56.77 -4.40
C LEU A 3 -22.32 56.18 -5.53
N ARG A 4 -23.17 55.22 -5.12
CA ARG A 4 -24.53 54.80 -5.49
C ARG A 4 -24.64 53.50 -6.28
N LEU A 5 -25.23 52.46 -5.69
CA LEU A 5 -26.66 52.17 -5.36
C LEU A 5 -27.57 52.09 -6.60
N PHE A 6 -28.16 50.92 -6.84
CA PHE A 6 -29.62 50.82 -6.95
C PHE A 6 -30.10 49.34 -6.87
N HIS A 7 -31.06 49.14 -5.99
CA HIS A 7 -32.01 48.07 -5.82
C HIS A 7 -32.93 47.91 -7.04
N PHE A 8 -33.47 46.72 -7.29
CA PHE A 8 -34.91 46.51 -7.43
C PHE A 8 -35.35 45.06 -7.24
N LEU A 9 -36.37 44.93 -6.41
CA LEU A 9 -37.19 43.74 -6.08
C LEU A 9 -38.17 43.41 -7.21
N GLY A 10 -38.59 42.16 -7.29
CA GLY A 10 -39.74 41.72 -8.07
C GLY A 10 -40.22 40.33 -7.75
N ARG A 11 -41.19 40.21 -6.86
CA ARG A 11 -42.01 39.00 -6.55
C ARG A 11 -43.02 38.73 -7.65
N ALA A 12 -43.42 37.46 -7.91
CA ALA A 12 -44.78 36.92 -7.77
C ALA A 12 -45.00 35.63 -8.56
N ARG A 13 -45.35 34.58 -7.85
CA ARG A 13 -46.65 33.85 -7.73
C ARG A 13 -47.07 32.94 -8.88
N ALA A 14 -47.25 31.74 -8.47
CA ALA A 14 -48.04 30.58 -8.91
C ALA A 14 -49.26 30.82 -9.76
N ARG A 15 -49.56 29.86 -10.67
CA ARG A 15 -50.91 29.35 -10.90
C ARG A 15 -50.89 27.93 -11.48
N VAL A 16 -51.68 27.07 -10.83
CA VAL A 16 -52.21 25.77 -11.21
C VAL A 16 -53.19 25.89 -12.36
N ALA A 17 -53.21 24.97 -13.31
CA ALA A 17 -54.38 24.63 -14.09
C ALA A 17 -54.38 23.16 -14.49
N LEU A 18 -55.48 22.55 -14.19
CA LEU A 18 -55.96 21.18 -14.36
C LEU A 18 -56.70 21.05 -15.71
N CYS A 19 -56.94 19.81 -16.14
CA CYS A 19 -57.83 19.25 -17.18
C CYS A 19 -57.12 18.89 -18.51
N GLY A 20 -57.26 17.66 -18.97
CA GLY A 20 -58.43 16.92 -19.34
C GLY A 20 -58.16 15.50 -19.81
N LEU A 21 -59.10 14.66 -19.49
CA LEU A 21 -59.32 13.29 -19.95
C LEU A 21 -59.50 13.17 -21.45
N THR A 22 -58.98 12.10 -22.04
CA THR A 22 -59.75 11.26 -22.99
C THR A 22 -59.15 9.85 -23.02
N GLY A 23 -59.99 8.86 -22.80
CA GLY A 23 -59.69 7.45 -22.82
C GLY A 23 -59.84 6.82 -24.21
N VAL A 24 -59.21 5.68 -24.36
CA VAL A 24 -59.64 4.65 -25.34
C VAL A 24 -59.34 3.24 -24.78
N LEU A 25 -60.39 2.53 -24.61
CA LEU A 25 -60.66 1.09 -24.70
C LEU A 25 -59.51 0.08 -24.67
N GLY A 26 -59.78 -0.86 -23.82
CA GLY A 26 -59.12 -2.06 -23.49
C GLY A 26 -59.03 -3.19 -24.49
N LEU A 27 -58.20 -4.13 -24.12
CA LEU A 27 -58.39 -5.55 -24.46
C LEU A 27 -57.85 -6.36 -23.26
N ALA A 28 -58.80 -6.97 -22.56
CA ALA A 28 -58.51 -7.96 -21.55
C ALA A 28 -58.18 -9.30 -22.22
N LEU A 29 -57.01 -9.84 -22.03
CA LEU A 29 -56.70 -11.23 -22.27
C LEU A 29 -56.64 -11.95 -20.93
N ALA A 30 -57.62 -12.85 -20.74
CA ALA A 30 -57.75 -13.74 -19.62
C ALA A 30 -56.63 -14.80 -19.63
N VAL A 31 -55.89 -14.95 -18.54
CA VAL A 31 -55.00 -16.07 -18.26
C VAL A 31 -55.76 -17.05 -17.36
N PRO A 32 -55.79 -18.35 -17.68
CA PRO A 32 -56.55 -19.32 -16.89
C PRO A 32 -55.83 -19.63 -15.58
N ALA A 33 -56.59 -19.77 -14.50
CA ALA A 33 -56.19 -20.17 -13.18
C ALA A 33 -55.60 -21.59 -13.21
N ALA A 34 -54.37 -21.76 -12.76
CA ALA A 34 -53.78 -23.05 -12.49
C ALA A 34 -54.22 -23.54 -11.09
N ALA A 35 -54.64 -24.77 -11.07
CA ALA A 35 -55.20 -25.47 -9.91
C ALA A 35 -54.24 -25.58 -8.75
N GLY A 36 -54.77 -25.45 -7.54
CA GLY A 36 -54.06 -25.58 -6.28
C GLY A 36 -53.49 -26.99 -6.09
N VAL A 37 -52.25 -27.02 -5.60
CA VAL A 37 -51.57 -28.23 -5.05
C VAL A 37 -51.84 -28.25 -3.57
N PRO A 38 -52.30 -29.38 -2.96
CA PRO A 38 -52.59 -29.47 -1.53
C PRO A 38 -51.29 -29.50 -0.74
N SER A 39 -51.23 -28.67 0.29
CA SER A 39 -50.22 -28.66 1.32
C SER A 39 -50.26 -29.93 2.17
N LEU A 40 -49.17 -30.72 2.14
CA LEU A 40 -48.94 -31.82 3.07
C LEU A 40 -48.40 -31.26 4.41
N PRO A 41 -48.76 -31.85 5.55
CA PRO A 41 -48.29 -31.42 6.86
C PRO A 41 -46.81 -31.79 7.04
N VAL A 42 -46.02 -30.82 7.51
CA VAL A 42 -44.63 -31.03 7.93
C VAL A 42 -44.62 -31.80 9.24
N SER A 43 -44.30 -33.09 9.16
CA SER A 43 -44.00 -33.90 10.34
C SER A 43 -42.64 -33.55 10.87
N SER A 44 -42.56 -33.09 12.10
CA SER A 44 -41.34 -32.93 12.85
C SER A 44 -40.68 -34.28 13.09
N LEU A 45 -39.55 -34.54 12.46
CA LEU A 45 -38.67 -35.66 12.80
C LEU A 45 -37.72 -35.25 13.92
N PRO A 46 -37.46 -36.11 14.90
CA PRO A 46 -36.53 -35.81 16.01
C PRO A 46 -35.08 -35.82 15.47
N ALA A 47 -34.28 -34.89 15.95
CA ALA A 47 -32.86 -34.82 15.67
C ALA A 47 -32.16 -36.06 16.22
N SER A 48 -31.77 -36.98 15.37
CA SER A 48 -30.86 -38.09 15.69
C SER A 48 -29.45 -37.53 15.75
N SER A 49 -28.89 -37.40 16.93
CA SER A 49 -27.48 -37.17 17.15
C SER A 49 -26.70 -38.41 16.73
N LEU A 50 -26.09 -38.37 15.55
CA LEU A 50 -25.01 -39.31 15.21
C LEU A 50 -23.71 -38.82 15.85
N PRO A 51 -22.95 -39.66 16.54
CA PRO A 51 -21.63 -39.27 17.04
C PRO A 51 -20.70 -39.06 15.84
N VAL A 52 -20.30 -37.84 15.62
CA VAL A 52 -19.17 -37.52 14.74
C VAL A 52 -17.93 -37.93 15.51
N SER A 53 -17.38 -39.12 15.17
CA SER A 53 -16.05 -39.54 15.58
C SER A 53 -15.05 -38.63 14.86
N SER A 54 -14.68 -37.51 15.49
CA SER A 54 -13.53 -36.71 15.09
C SER A 54 -12.26 -37.42 15.61
N THR A 55 -11.71 -38.32 14.81
CA THR A 55 -10.27 -38.58 14.90
C THR A 55 -9.60 -37.24 14.49
N PRO A 56 -8.77 -36.65 15.34
CA PRO A 56 -7.95 -35.54 14.90
C PRO A 56 -6.98 -36.11 13.86
N VAL A 57 -7.13 -35.72 12.61
CA VAL A 57 -6.05 -35.78 11.64
C VAL A 57 -5.01 -34.83 12.21
N ALA A 58 -3.96 -35.36 12.79
CA ALA A 58 -2.77 -34.60 13.12
C ALA A 58 -2.26 -34.01 11.79
N ALA A 59 -2.56 -32.78 11.57
CA ALA A 59 -1.86 -31.99 10.60
C ALA A 59 -0.44 -31.83 11.16
N ASP A 60 0.48 -32.63 10.64
CA ASP A 60 1.91 -32.46 10.82
C ASP A 60 2.31 -31.22 10.02
N THR A 61 2.01 -30.04 10.54
CA THR A 61 2.44 -28.75 10.03
C THR A 61 3.36 -28.13 11.06
N THR A 62 4.60 -28.55 11.06
CA THR A 62 5.68 -27.63 11.39
C THR A 62 5.81 -26.65 10.23
N ALA A 63 4.82 -25.79 10.06
CA ALA A 63 5.00 -24.57 9.28
C ALA A 63 6.16 -23.86 9.95
N ALA A 64 7.22 -23.60 9.21
CA ALA A 64 8.34 -22.81 9.72
C ALA A 64 7.78 -21.46 10.17
N ALA A 65 8.06 -21.06 11.41
CA ALA A 65 7.72 -19.75 11.90
C ALA A 65 8.29 -18.68 10.93
N ALA A 66 7.68 -17.48 10.93
CA ALA A 66 8.17 -16.36 10.11
C ALA A 66 9.68 -16.17 10.28
N THR A 67 10.33 -15.74 9.22
CA THR A 67 11.75 -15.33 9.31
C THR A 67 11.85 -14.05 10.16
N GLY A 68 12.98 -13.84 10.81
CA GLY A 68 13.21 -12.66 11.65
C GLY A 68 13.37 -12.99 13.13
N THR A 69 13.57 -11.94 13.92
CA THR A 69 13.76 -12.04 15.36
C THR A 69 12.43 -11.77 16.08
N PRO A 70 11.99 -12.60 17.03
CA PRO A 70 10.80 -12.31 17.82
C PRO A 70 10.95 -10.96 18.55
N LEU A 71 9.94 -10.11 18.44
CA LEU A 71 9.87 -8.86 19.20
C LEU A 71 9.61 -9.14 20.70
N ARG A 72 8.84 -10.20 20.97
CA ARG A 72 8.51 -10.72 22.30
C ARG A 72 8.17 -12.21 22.24
N ASP A 73 8.22 -12.89 23.38
CA ASP A 73 7.94 -14.33 23.48
C ASP A 73 6.44 -14.68 23.54
N GLY A 74 5.58 -13.74 23.82
CA GLY A 74 4.13 -13.95 23.93
C GLY A 74 3.37 -13.36 22.74
N THR A 75 2.05 -13.44 22.83
CA THR A 75 1.14 -12.82 21.87
C THR A 75 1.46 -11.33 21.69
N GLY A 76 1.51 -10.90 20.43
CA GLY A 76 1.65 -9.50 20.07
C GLY A 76 0.94 -9.25 18.76
N LEU A 77 -0.23 -8.61 18.82
CA LEU A 77 -1.12 -8.36 17.70
C LEU A 77 -0.99 -6.92 17.23
N TYR A 78 -1.36 -6.67 15.98
CA TYR A 78 -1.51 -5.34 15.40
C TYR A 78 -0.27 -4.44 15.67
N PRO A 79 0.91 -4.83 15.20
CA PRO A 79 2.13 -4.09 15.46
C PRO A 79 2.09 -2.68 14.84
N ARG A 80 2.78 -1.74 15.49
CA ARG A 80 3.07 -0.39 14.97
C ARG A 80 4.51 -0.02 15.28
N ALA A 81 5.11 0.83 14.44
CA ALA A 81 6.46 1.33 14.66
C ALA A 81 6.57 2.80 14.26
N VAL A 82 7.36 3.55 15.03
CA VAL A 82 7.68 4.96 14.76
C VAL A 82 9.17 5.20 15.06
N ARG A 83 9.84 5.99 14.21
CA ARG A 83 11.16 6.55 14.47
C ARG A 83 11.00 7.93 15.06
N LEU A 84 11.58 8.17 16.22
CA LEU A 84 11.50 9.44 16.90
C LEU A 84 12.29 10.51 16.15
N ALA A 85 11.66 11.65 15.91
CA ALA A 85 12.24 12.79 15.22
C ALA A 85 12.15 14.12 16.01
N HIS A 86 11.32 14.16 17.07
CA HIS A 86 11.02 15.37 17.83
C HIS A 86 11.24 15.22 19.34
N ASN A 87 12.06 14.27 19.76
CA ASN A 87 12.36 13.93 21.15
C ASN A 87 13.83 14.20 21.54
N GLY A 88 14.50 15.18 20.91
CA GLY A 88 15.84 15.63 21.26
C GLY A 88 16.87 14.50 21.24
N ALA A 89 17.48 14.19 22.37
CA ALA A 89 18.49 13.12 22.47
C ALA A 89 17.95 11.70 22.19
N ALA A 90 16.63 11.52 22.13
CA ALA A 90 16.02 10.25 21.77
C ALA A 90 15.70 10.15 20.26
N ASN A 91 15.96 11.19 19.46
CA ASN A 91 15.77 11.14 18.01
C ASN A 91 16.59 10.01 17.39
N GLY A 92 16.03 9.38 16.36
CA GLY A 92 16.58 8.19 15.71
C GLY A 92 16.24 6.86 16.40
N ARG A 93 15.84 6.86 17.68
CA ARG A 93 15.34 5.63 18.32
C ARG A 93 14.06 5.16 17.64
N VAL A 94 13.84 3.86 17.63
CA VAL A 94 12.61 3.26 17.12
C VAL A 94 11.79 2.77 18.30
N LEU A 95 10.52 3.16 18.32
CA LEU A 95 9.53 2.55 19.21
C LEU A 95 8.60 1.64 18.40
N ALA A 96 8.34 0.47 18.95
CA ALA A 96 7.36 -0.47 18.43
C ALA A 96 6.30 -0.76 19.49
N SER A 97 5.03 -0.86 19.10
CA SER A 97 3.96 -1.26 20.00
C SER A 97 3.19 -2.45 19.44
N VAL A 98 2.67 -3.29 20.34
CA VAL A 98 1.77 -4.39 20.03
C VAL A 98 0.65 -4.44 21.06
N VAL A 99 -0.51 -4.92 20.66
CA VAL A 99 -1.57 -5.31 21.59
C VAL A 99 -1.26 -6.70 22.13
N THR A 100 -1.30 -6.85 23.43
CA THR A 100 -1.10 -8.12 24.15
C THR A 100 -2.08 -8.25 25.31
N PHE A 101 -1.97 -9.32 26.09
CA PHE A 101 -2.90 -9.60 27.17
C PHE A 101 -2.15 -10.04 28.44
N ASP A 102 -2.56 -9.50 29.58
CA ASP A 102 -2.19 -9.98 30.90
C ASP A 102 -3.43 -10.68 31.52
N GLY A 103 -3.51 -11.99 31.39
CA GLY A 103 -4.75 -12.72 31.61
C GLY A 103 -5.84 -12.27 30.64
N ASN A 104 -6.95 -11.75 31.17
CA ASN A 104 -8.06 -11.22 30.37
C ASN A 104 -7.99 -9.70 30.14
N ASN A 105 -6.91 -9.04 30.55
CA ASN A 105 -6.78 -7.59 30.39
C ASN A 105 -5.98 -7.28 29.11
N GLY A 106 -6.57 -6.50 28.21
CA GLY A 106 -5.87 -5.98 27.05
C GLY A 106 -4.81 -4.94 27.46
N VAL A 107 -3.61 -5.04 26.89
CA VAL A 107 -2.47 -4.18 27.21
C VAL A 107 -1.75 -3.77 25.93
N GLY A 108 -1.39 -2.49 25.79
CA GLY A 108 -0.43 -2.01 24.80
C GLY A 108 1.00 -2.19 25.31
N ALA A 109 1.79 -3.09 24.75
CA ALA A 109 3.22 -3.23 25.11
C ALA A 109 4.07 -2.39 24.17
N VAL A 110 4.96 -1.56 24.73
CA VAL A 110 5.84 -0.63 23.98
C VAL A 110 7.29 -1.06 24.13
N HIS A 111 7.96 -1.24 23.01
CA HIS A 111 9.35 -1.69 22.89
C HIS A 111 10.21 -0.58 22.28
N GLU A 112 11.44 -0.44 22.74
CA GLU A 112 12.42 0.54 22.24
C GLU A 112 13.60 -0.18 21.60
N SER A 113 14.04 0.35 20.47
CA SER A 113 15.34 0.07 19.86
C SER A 113 16.19 1.33 19.86
N THR A 114 17.46 1.20 20.27
CA THR A 114 18.47 2.26 20.23
C THR A 114 19.56 2.00 19.19
N ASP A 115 19.41 0.95 18.40
CA ASP A 115 20.34 0.43 17.39
C ASP A 115 19.69 0.30 15.99
N ALA A 116 18.81 1.26 15.66
CA ALA A 116 18.12 1.39 14.38
C ALA A 116 17.23 0.18 14.02
N GLY A 117 16.70 -0.55 15.00
CA GLY A 117 15.82 -1.69 14.82
C GLY A 117 16.53 -3.05 14.80
N ALA A 118 17.81 -3.12 15.17
CA ALA A 118 18.55 -4.38 15.25
C ALA A 118 18.16 -5.21 16.49
N SER A 119 17.76 -4.55 17.58
CA SER A 119 17.22 -5.20 18.77
C SER A 119 16.15 -4.34 19.43
N PHE A 120 15.28 -4.97 20.22
CA PHE A 120 14.21 -4.31 20.95
C PHE A 120 14.15 -4.78 22.41
N ARG A 121 13.71 -3.87 23.29
CA ARG A 121 13.37 -4.18 24.68
C ARG A 121 12.08 -3.51 25.07
N GLU A 122 11.23 -4.16 25.84
CA GLU A 122 10.03 -3.54 26.41
C GLU A 122 10.41 -2.42 27.38
N VAL A 123 9.81 -1.24 27.23
CA VAL A 123 10.12 -0.04 28.02
C VAL A 123 8.90 0.56 28.70
N GLY A 124 7.69 0.21 28.29
CA GLY A 124 6.47 0.75 28.86
C GLY A 124 5.23 -0.04 28.44
N ARG A 125 4.14 0.23 29.15
CA ARG A 125 2.84 -0.40 28.92
C ARG A 125 1.73 0.62 28.99
N VAL A 126 0.75 0.47 28.09
CA VAL A 126 -0.52 1.16 28.16
C VAL A 126 -1.54 0.21 28.77
N VAL A 127 -2.06 0.55 29.94
CA VAL A 127 -3.08 -0.23 30.63
C VAL A 127 -4.36 0.59 30.67
N ASP A 128 -5.34 0.18 29.89
CA ASP A 128 -6.63 0.87 29.80
C ASP A 128 -7.66 0.17 30.68
N PRO A 129 -8.29 0.85 31.66
CA PRO A 129 -9.34 0.26 32.48
C PRO A 129 -10.53 -0.27 31.69
N GLU A 130 -10.85 0.35 30.54
CA GLU A 130 -11.94 -0.07 29.65
C GLU A 130 -11.59 -1.31 28.81
N SER A 131 -10.38 -1.84 28.94
CA SER A 131 -9.95 -3.11 28.34
C SER A 131 -9.72 -4.21 29.38
N ALA A 132 -9.99 -3.92 30.65
CA ALA A 132 -9.83 -4.87 31.74
C ALA A 132 -10.96 -5.93 31.75
N ALA A 133 -10.74 -7.02 32.51
CA ALA A 133 -11.72 -8.06 32.76
C ALA A 133 -12.36 -8.68 31.49
N GLY A 134 -11.66 -8.70 30.39
CA GLY A 134 -12.14 -9.28 29.13
C GLY A 134 -13.03 -8.35 28.30
N GLN A 135 -13.04 -7.05 28.58
CA GLN A 135 -13.83 -6.07 27.81
C GLN A 135 -13.27 -5.84 26.40
N GLY A 136 -12.07 -6.30 26.13
CA GLY A 136 -11.44 -6.31 24.80
C GLY A 136 -10.60 -5.07 24.48
N LEU A 137 -9.51 -5.31 23.77
CA LEU A 137 -8.59 -4.30 23.25
C LEU A 137 -8.10 -4.75 21.87
N CYS A 138 -8.18 -3.87 20.88
CA CYS A 138 -7.73 -4.17 19.52
C CYS A 138 -7.08 -2.94 18.85
N CYS A 139 -6.34 -3.24 17.80
CA CYS A 139 -6.17 -2.36 16.65
C CYS A 139 -5.51 -1.02 17.00
N ALA A 140 -4.41 -1.07 17.77
CA ALA A 140 -3.75 0.13 18.27
C ALA A 140 -2.87 0.80 17.23
N THR A 141 -2.77 2.14 17.28
CA THR A 141 -1.76 2.93 16.58
C THR A 141 -0.75 3.53 17.56
N LEU A 142 0.45 3.87 17.05
CA LEU A 142 1.50 4.58 17.77
C LEU A 142 1.98 5.74 16.89
N PHE A 143 1.92 6.96 17.41
CA PHE A 143 2.18 8.16 16.64
C PHE A 143 3.02 9.18 17.45
N GLU A 144 4.05 9.76 16.83
CA GLU A 144 4.78 10.89 17.38
C GLU A 144 4.23 12.18 16.77
N LEU A 145 3.85 13.16 17.59
CA LEU A 145 3.40 14.46 17.08
C LEU A 145 4.56 15.18 16.38
N PRO A 146 4.45 15.48 15.07
CA PRO A 146 5.51 16.14 14.32
C PRO A 146 5.59 17.65 14.60
N ARG A 147 4.61 18.18 15.29
CA ARG A 147 4.48 19.60 15.67
C ARG A 147 3.60 19.74 16.89
N GLN A 148 3.59 20.92 17.48
CA GLN A 148 2.69 21.24 18.57
C GLN A 148 1.22 21.25 18.09
N VAL A 149 0.32 20.65 18.90
CA VAL A 149 -1.14 20.67 18.74
C VAL A 149 -1.74 21.09 20.08
N GLY A 150 -2.29 22.29 20.17
CA GLY A 150 -2.77 22.87 21.43
C GLY A 150 -1.70 22.86 22.52
N GLY A 151 -1.99 22.19 23.63
CA GLY A 151 -1.06 22.00 24.75
C GLY A 151 -0.08 20.84 24.58
N LEU A 152 -0.23 20.03 23.55
CA LEU A 152 0.65 18.89 23.28
C LEU A 152 1.87 19.36 22.46
N ARG A 153 3.07 19.20 23.00
CA ARG A 153 4.31 19.59 22.30
C ARG A 153 4.65 18.65 21.15
N ALA A 154 5.46 19.12 20.20
CA ALA A 154 6.13 18.21 19.26
C ALA A 154 6.90 17.13 20.03
N GLY A 155 6.87 15.90 19.55
CA GLY A 155 7.48 14.74 20.20
C GLY A 155 6.59 14.05 21.25
N THR A 156 5.44 14.62 21.65
CA THR A 156 4.46 13.87 22.44
C THR A 156 4.06 12.62 21.68
N LEU A 157 4.14 11.46 22.34
CA LEU A 157 3.67 10.20 21.74
C LEU A 157 2.19 10.01 22.07
N LEU A 158 1.46 9.59 21.05
CA LEU A 158 0.07 9.17 21.17
C LEU A 158 -0.03 7.67 20.88
N TRP A 159 -0.75 6.96 21.72
CA TRP A 159 -1.16 5.59 21.48
C TRP A 159 -2.68 5.53 21.57
N ALA A 160 -3.33 5.03 20.54
CA ALA A 160 -4.77 4.91 20.52
C ALA A 160 -5.20 3.51 20.12
N SER A 161 -6.31 3.06 20.66
CA SER A 161 -6.85 1.72 20.43
C SER A 161 -8.36 1.71 20.45
N SER A 162 -8.92 0.66 19.86
CA SER A 162 -10.33 0.27 20.05
C SER A 162 -10.47 -0.47 21.37
N ALA A 163 -11.35 -0.01 22.26
CA ALA A 163 -11.62 -0.64 23.56
C ALA A 163 -13.12 -0.92 23.72
N GLY A 164 -13.48 -1.92 24.54
CA GLY A 164 -14.87 -2.26 24.85
C GLY A 164 -15.57 -3.15 23.82
N GLN A 165 -14.83 -3.84 22.95
CA GLN A 165 -15.42 -4.66 21.87
C GLN A 165 -16.12 -5.93 22.36
N ASP A 166 -15.70 -6.47 23.49
CA ASP A 166 -16.18 -7.74 24.05
C ASP A 166 -17.14 -7.54 25.23
N GLU A 167 -17.55 -6.29 25.49
CA GLU A 167 -18.56 -5.99 26.50
C GLU A 167 -19.95 -6.55 26.13
N PRO A 168 -20.73 -7.05 27.10
CA PRO A 168 -22.10 -7.55 26.84
C PRO A 168 -23.02 -6.51 26.18
N ASP A 169 -22.92 -5.26 26.64
CA ASP A 169 -23.62 -4.10 26.10
C ASP A 169 -22.66 -3.18 25.36
N ARG A 170 -21.94 -3.72 24.40
CA ARG A 170 -20.84 -3.09 23.67
C ARG A 170 -21.06 -1.59 23.43
N ARG A 171 -20.12 -0.78 23.92
CA ARG A 171 -20.02 0.67 23.71
C ARG A 171 -18.56 1.01 23.43
N MET A 172 -18.13 0.72 22.24
CA MET A 172 -16.73 0.90 21.87
C MET A 172 -16.31 2.36 21.89
N ALA A 173 -15.05 2.59 22.22
CA ALA A 173 -14.42 3.89 22.15
C ALA A 173 -13.02 3.79 21.53
N LEU A 174 -12.64 4.80 20.78
CA LEU A 174 -11.26 4.98 20.29
C LEU A 174 -10.51 5.83 21.33
N ARG A 175 -9.83 5.15 22.24
CA ARG A 175 -9.22 5.74 23.43
C ARG A 175 -7.76 6.12 23.18
N ILE A 176 -7.38 7.33 23.55
CA ILE A 176 -6.08 7.94 23.28
C ILE A 176 -5.31 8.10 24.57
N TRP A 177 -4.10 7.61 24.59
CA TRP A 177 -3.13 7.72 25.67
C TRP A 177 -1.93 8.52 25.19
N ARG A 178 -1.36 9.35 26.06
CA ARG A 178 -0.17 10.13 25.76
C ARG A 178 1.01 9.73 26.63
N SER A 179 2.21 9.88 26.06
CA SER A 179 3.47 9.79 26.77
C SER A 179 4.36 10.97 26.42
N ASP A 180 4.98 11.57 27.44
CA ASP A 180 5.94 12.67 27.32
C ASP A 180 7.37 12.23 27.71
N ASP A 181 7.59 10.93 27.98
CA ASP A 181 8.83 10.32 28.45
C ASP A 181 9.31 9.17 27.55
N VAL A 182 9.05 9.30 26.24
CA VAL A 182 9.52 8.36 25.22
C VAL A 182 8.91 6.95 25.44
N GLY A 183 7.62 6.89 25.73
CA GLY A 183 6.85 5.63 25.83
C GLY A 183 7.01 4.85 27.12
N ARG A 184 7.64 5.40 28.17
CA ARG A 184 7.86 4.71 29.45
C ARG A 184 6.64 4.73 30.35
N SER A 185 5.96 5.87 30.40
CA SER A 185 4.70 6.03 31.12
C SER A 185 3.62 6.63 30.21
N TRP A 186 2.37 6.27 30.49
CA TRP A 186 1.22 6.65 29.69
C TRP A 186 0.10 7.16 30.59
N SER A 187 -0.55 8.22 30.16
CA SER A 187 -1.75 8.77 30.80
C SER A 187 -2.87 8.92 29.76
N TYR A 188 -4.09 8.61 30.20
CA TYR A 188 -5.26 8.83 29.36
C TYR A 188 -5.40 10.30 28.96
N LEU A 189 -5.64 10.55 27.68
CA LEU A 189 -5.78 11.90 27.13
C LEU A 189 -7.24 12.22 26.79
N SER A 190 -7.83 11.41 25.91
CA SER A 190 -9.19 11.64 25.38
C SER A 190 -9.69 10.42 24.60
N SER A 191 -10.87 10.51 23.99
CA SER A 191 -11.34 9.58 22.97
C SER A 191 -11.72 10.34 21.71
N CYS A 192 -11.22 9.94 20.50
CA CYS A 192 -11.60 10.62 19.27
C CYS A 192 -12.99 10.22 18.75
N ALA A 193 -13.49 9.07 19.16
CA ALA A 193 -14.86 8.62 18.88
C ALA A 193 -15.36 7.70 19.99
N VAL A 194 -16.67 7.78 20.28
CA VAL A 194 -17.37 6.93 21.24
C VAL A 194 -18.67 6.47 20.60
N ALA A 195 -18.91 5.16 20.58
CA ALA A 195 -20.09 4.59 19.96
C ALA A 195 -21.36 4.92 20.75
N GLY A 196 -22.35 5.47 20.09
CA GLY A 196 -23.69 5.72 20.67
C GLY A 196 -24.56 4.46 20.78
N GLY A 197 -24.15 3.35 20.19
CA GLY A 197 -24.83 2.06 20.13
C GLY A 197 -23.85 0.90 20.18
N THR A 198 -24.27 -0.28 19.74
CA THR A 198 -23.46 -1.51 19.73
C THR A 198 -22.59 -1.65 18.48
N GLY A 199 -22.65 -0.69 17.53
CA GLY A 199 -21.75 -0.66 16.36
C GLY A 199 -20.28 -0.54 16.77
N GLY A 200 -19.39 -1.11 15.98
CA GLY A 200 -17.94 -1.09 16.21
C GLY A 200 -17.30 0.24 15.83
N LEU A 201 -16.23 0.58 16.54
CA LEU A 201 -15.30 1.64 16.20
C LEU A 201 -13.89 1.01 16.20
N TRP A 202 -13.21 1.03 15.04
CA TRP A 202 -12.00 0.24 14.86
C TRP A 202 -10.83 1.06 14.29
N GLU A 203 -9.62 0.59 14.58
CA GLU A 203 -8.40 0.91 13.84
C GLU A 203 -8.07 2.41 13.77
N PRO A 204 -7.97 3.10 14.91
CA PRO A 204 -7.60 4.51 14.91
C PRO A 204 -6.20 4.70 14.30
N GLU A 205 -6.06 5.69 13.41
CA GLU A 205 -4.79 6.12 12.84
C GLU A 205 -4.71 7.65 12.90
N PHE A 206 -3.51 8.22 13.10
CA PHE A 206 -3.31 9.64 13.21
C PHE A 206 -2.55 10.25 12.04
N SER A 207 -2.96 11.47 11.70
CA SER A 207 -2.19 12.39 10.88
C SER A 207 -2.32 13.82 11.41
N VAL A 208 -1.46 14.73 10.94
CA VAL A 208 -1.64 16.17 11.18
C VAL A 208 -1.94 16.80 9.84
N ALA A 209 -3.14 17.36 9.69
CA ALA A 209 -3.60 18.02 8.47
C ALA A 209 -2.81 19.31 8.17
N ALA A 210 -2.97 19.84 6.96
CA ALA A 210 -2.25 21.04 6.51
C ALA A 210 -2.55 22.28 7.37
N ASP A 211 -3.78 22.38 7.91
CA ASP A 211 -4.19 23.45 8.83
C ASP A 211 -3.63 23.29 10.26
N GLY A 212 -2.97 22.17 10.53
CA GLY A 212 -2.35 21.86 11.83
C GLY A 212 -3.23 21.08 12.80
N ALA A 213 -4.45 20.74 12.43
CA ALA A 213 -5.31 19.88 13.24
C ALA A 213 -4.73 18.45 13.32
N LEU A 214 -4.81 17.84 14.50
CA LEU A 214 -4.64 16.40 14.65
C LEU A 214 -5.90 15.71 14.12
N VAL A 215 -5.74 14.76 13.22
CA VAL A 215 -6.84 14.00 12.61
C VAL A 215 -6.77 12.55 13.08
N CYS A 216 -7.89 12.03 13.54
CA CYS A 216 -8.12 10.62 13.85
C CYS A 216 -8.92 10.01 12.70
N HIS A 217 -8.35 9.06 11.98
CA HIS A 217 -9.00 8.28 10.94
C HIS A 217 -9.39 6.93 11.53
N TYR A 218 -10.55 6.41 11.22
CA TYR A 218 -11.03 5.16 11.79
C TYR A 218 -12.12 4.49 10.97
N SER A 219 -12.37 3.21 11.26
CA SER A 219 -13.47 2.43 10.71
C SER A 219 -14.69 2.52 11.63
N ASP A 220 -15.86 2.79 11.06
CA ASP A 220 -17.12 3.06 11.77
C ASP A 220 -18.23 2.12 11.31
N GLU A 221 -18.75 1.30 12.24
CA GLU A 221 -19.92 0.44 12.07
C GLU A 221 -21.17 0.99 12.81
N THR A 222 -21.13 2.25 13.29
CA THR A 222 -22.24 2.80 14.09
C THR A 222 -23.36 3.39 13.23
N ASP A 223 -23.10 3.63 11.94
CA ASP A 223 -24.09 4.12 10.98
C ASP A 223 -24.96 2.96 10.46
N PRO A 224 -26.28 2.96 10.70
CA PRO A 224 -27.16 1.89 10.23
C PRO A 224 -27.29 1.81 8.70
N GLY A 225 -26.85 2.84 7.97
CA GLY A 225 -26.83 2.87 6.50
C GLY A 225 -25.66 2.12 5.88
N HIS A 226 -24.63 1.78 6.67
CA HIS A 226 -23.40 1.14 6.20
C HIS A 226 -22.97 0.02 7.13
N SER A 227 -22.60 -1.13 6.59
CA SER A 227 -21.96 -2.19 7.37
C SER A 227 -20.66 -1.72 8.01
N GLN A 228 -19.87 -0.92 7.27
CA GLN A 228 -18.70 -0.20 7.75
C GLN A 228 -18.36 0.91 6.77
N LYS A 229 -17.83 2.02 7.27
CA LYS A 229 -17.28 3.13 6.48
C LYS A 229 -16.01 3.68 7.12
N LEU A 230 -15.23 4.47 6.39
CA LEU A 230 -14.12 5.22 6.96
C LEU A 230 -14.56 6.64 7.30
N VAL A 231 -14.20 7.06 8.50
CA VAL A 231 -14.53 8.38 9.07
C VAL A 231 -13.25 9.07 9.52
N ALA A 232 -13.24 10.39 9.47
CA ALA A 232 -12.23 11.22 10.11
C ALA A 232 -12.88 12.19 11.10
N ALA A 233 -12.20 12.43 12.24
CA ALA A 233 -12.49 13.47 13.19
C ALA A 233 -11.24 14.32 13.42
N ARG A 234 -11.36 15.61 13.73
CA ARG A 234 -10.22 16.47 14.00
C ARG A 234 -10.25 17.14 15.36
N SER A 235 -9.05 17.49 15.84
CA SER A 235 -8.85 18.22 17.07
C SER A 235 -7.69 19.19 16.94
N TYR A 236 -7.86 20.41 17.51
CA TYR A 236 -6.80 21.42 17.59
C TYR A 236 -6.06 21.42 18.93
N ASP A 237 -6.44 20.56 19.86
CA ASP A 237 -5.83 20.45 21.19
C ASP A 237 -5.54 18.99 21.62
N GLY A 238 -5.99 18.02 20.83
CA GLY A 238 -5.90 16.58 21.12
C GLY A 238 -6.91 16.07 22.14
N VAL A 239 -7.78 16.94 22.65
CA VAL A 239 -8.77 16.61 23.69
C VAL A 239 -10.21 16.74 23.18
N HIS A 240 -10.51 17.82 22.50
CA HIS A 240 -11.83 18.11 21.95
C HIS A 240 -11.87 17.71 20.47
N TRP A 241 -12.65 16.69 20.15
CA TRP A 241 -12.81 16.15 18.81
C TRP A 241 -14.10 16.62 18.18
N GLN A 242 -14.03 17.03 16.92
CA GLN A 242 -15.12 17.66 16.19
C GLN A 242 -15.09 17.31 14.70
N ASP A 243 -16.13 17.77 13.96
CA ASP A 243 -16.24 17.72 12.51
C ASP A 243 -16.07 16.29 11.95
N HIS A 244 -16.73 15.31 12.59
CA HIS A 244 -16.75 13.94 12.08
C HIS A 244 -17.35 13.90 10.68
N HIS A 245 -16.66 13.30 9.71
CA HIS A 245 -17.16 13.16 8.35
C HIS A 245 -16.65 11.88 7.69
N ASP A 246 -17.41 11.42 6.70
CA ASP A 246 -17.08 10.22 5.94
C ASP A 246 -15.93 10.51 4.98
N THR A 247 -14.91 9.64 4.99
CA THR A 247 -13.79 9.71 4.03
C THR A 247 -13.90 8.65 2.95
N VAL A 248 -14.45 7.46 3.26
CA VAL A 248 -14.82 6.42 2.29
C VAL A 248 -16.12 5.78 2.75
N ALA A 249 -17.18 5.91 1.96
CA ALA A 249 -18.50 5.34 2.24
C ALA A 249 -19.09 4.80 0.93
N SER A 250 -19.16 3.48 0.79
CA SER A 250 -19.69 2.85 -0.41
C SER A 250 -21.19 3.10 -0.59
N GLY A 251 -21.64 3.25 -1.82
CA GLY A 251 -23.07 3.24 -2.12
C GLY A 251 -23.77 1.87 -1.90
N TRP A 252 -22.98 0.82 -1.61
CA TRP A 252 -23.47 -0.52 -1.23
C TRP A 252 -23.29 -0.71 0.27
N SER A 253 -24.38 -0.86 0.99
CA SER A 253 -24.39 -0.95 2.46
C SER A 253 -23.57 -2.12 3.02
N GLU A 254 -23.38 -3.16 2.24
CA GLU A 254 -22.65 -4.37 2.63
C GLU A 254 -21.11 -4.22 2.49
N ASP A 255 -20.65 -3.23 1.73
CA ASP A 255 -19.22 -2.96 1.64
C ASP A 255 -18.66 -2.43 2.96
N ARG A 256 -17.44 -2.83 3.26
CA ARG A 256 -16.78 -2.55 4.53
C ARG A 256 -15.39 -1.96 4.30
N PRO A 257 -15.28 -0.67 3.93
CA PRO A 257 -13.99 0.03 3.95
C PRO A 257 -13.44 0.06 5.37
N GLY A 258 -12.17 -0.35 5.56
CA GLY A 258 -11.56 -0.49 6.89
C GLY A 258 -10.05 -0.31 6.88
N MET A 259 -9.45 -0.24 8.07
CA MET A 259 -8.01 -0.23 8.31
C MET A 259 -7.27 0.94 7.62
N PRO A 260 -7.66 2.21 7.86
CA PRO A 260 -7.02 3.34 7.23
C PRO A 260 -5.60 3.52 7.78
N VAL A 261 -4.62 3.73 6.88
CA VAL A 261 -3.25 4.15 7.25
C VAL A 261 -2.88 5.36 6.41
N VAL A 262 -2.55 6.48 7.07
CA VAL A 262 -2.31 7.76 6.41
C VAL A 262 -0.86 8.18 6.51
N ARG A 263 -0.27 8.64 5.40
CA ARG A 263 1.09 9.19 5.37
C ARG A 263 1.11 10.50 4.59
N LYS A 264 1.78 11.51 5.18
CA LYS A 264 2.07 12.76 4.48
C LYS A 264 3.25 12.54 3.54
N LEU A 265 3.14 13.03 2.31
CA LEU A 265 4.16 12.95 1.28
C LEU A 265 5.00 14.24 1.22
N PRO A 266 6.22 14.21 0.64
CA PRO A 266 7.10 15.38 0.56
C PRO A 266 6.53 16.54 -0.25
N ASN A 267 5.69 16.26 -1.25
CA ASN A 267 5.02 17.28 -2.05
C ASN A 267 3.90 18.02 -1.30
N GLY A 268 3.62 17.60 -0.04
CA GLY A 268 2.59 18.18 0.80
C GLY A 268 1.27 17.41 0.80
N ASP A 269 1.04 16.54 -0.17
CA ASP A 269 -0.13 15.68 -0.25
C ASP A 269 -0.13 14.60 0.85
N TYR A 270 -1.26 13.95 1.00
CA TYR A 270 -1.47 12.82 1.91
C TYR A 270 -1.93 11.60 1.12
N PHE A 271 -1.43 10.45 1.51
CA PHE A 271 -1.79 9.14 0.95
C PHE A 271 -2.45 8.30 2.03
N MET A 272 -3.63 7.76 1.75
CA MET A 272 -4.35 6.85 2.65
C MET A 272 -4.52 5.50 1.96
N SER A 273 -3.98 4.43 2.55
CA SER A 273 -4.29 3.04 2.18
C SER A 273 -5.36 2.49 3.11
N TYR A 274 -6.20 1.61 2.59
CA TYR A 274 -7.26 0.93 3.31
C TYR A 274 -7.70 -0.32 2.55
N GLU A 275 -8.46 -1.18 3.19
CA GLU A 275 -9.12 -2.31 2.54
C GLU A 275 -10.60 -2.03 2.30
N ILE A 276 -11.21 -2.77 1.37
CA ILE A 276 -12.65 -2.84 1.23
C ILE A 276 -13.05 -4.30 1.29
N CYS A 277 -13.75 -4.68 2.34
CA CYS A 277 -14.26 -6.03 2.52
C CYS A 277 -15.74 -6.10 2.13
N ASN A 278 -16.12 -7.22 1.51
CA ASN A 278 -17.51 -7.57 1.27
C ASN A 278 -17.57 -9.10 1.12
N PRO A 279 -18.00 -9.86 2.15
CA PRO A 279 -17.92 -11.32 2.16
C PRO A 279 -18.74 -12.04 1.09
N GLY A 280 -19.48 -11.45 0.31
CA GLY A 280 -20.20 -12.05 -0.85
C GLY A 280 -19.98 -11.25 -2.12
N GLY A 281 -19.23 -10.16 -2.03
CA GLY A 281 -19.08 -9.18 -3.07
C GLY A 281 -17.76 -9.25 -3.83
N GLN A 282 -17.57 -8.27 -4.69
CA GLN A 282 -16.43 -8.20 -5.60
C GLN A 282 -15.11 -7.79 -4.93
N TYR A 283 -15.14 -7.12 -3.75
CA TYR A 283 -13.93 -6.54 -3.17
C TYR A 283 -13.15 -7.50 -2.29
N GLN A 284 -13.81 -8.32 -1.48
CA GLN A 284 -13.19 -9.37 -0.65
C GLN A 284 -11.93 -8.90 0.12
N CYS A 285 -12.00 -7.73 0.78
CA CYS A 285 -10.88 -7.07 1.47
C CYS A 285 -9.73 -6.62 0.56
N VAL A 286 -10.00 -6.27 -0.69
CA VAL A 286 -8.98 -5.76 -1.60
C VAL A 286 -8.47 -4.40 -1.14
N VAL A 287 -7.14 -4.23 -1.19
CA VAL A 287 -6.49 -2.98 -0.80
C VAL A 287 -6.75 -1.88 -1.82
N HIS A 288 -7.11 -0.70 -1.31
CA HIS A 288 -7.34 0.52 -2.07
C HIS A 288 -6.54 1.68 -1.49
N PHE A 289 -6.45 2.78 -2.22
CA PHE A 289 -5.87 4.02 -1.73
C PHE A 289 -6.58 5.25 -2.29
N ARG A 290 -6.42 6.36 -1.57
CA ARG A 290 -6.81 7.71 -1.99
C ARG A 290 -5.71 8.70 -1.62
N THR A 291 -5.77 9.88 -2.24
CA THR A 291 -4.89 11.00 -1.91
C THR A 291 -5.71 12.23 -1.52
N SER A 292 -5.11 13.10 -0.71
CA SER A 292 -5.68 14.37 -0.28
C SER A 292 -4.60 15.43 -0.33
N ALA A 293 -4.95 16.65 -0.77
CA ALA A 293 -4.01 17.77 -0.79
C ALA A 293 -3.77 18.39 0.60
N ASP A 294 -4.65 18.16 1.56
CA ASP A 294 -4.61 18.79 2.88
C ASP A 294 -4.68 17.83 4.07
N GLY A 295 -4.91 16.52 3.82
CA GLY A 295 -5.04 15.49 4.85
C GLY A 295 -6.37 15.51 5.61
N TRP A 296 -7.29 16.36 5.21
CA TRP A 296 -8.64 16.47 5.77
C TRP A 296 -9.72 16.19 4.73
N ASN A 297 -9.65 16.85 3.56
CA ASN A 297 -10.60 16.65 2.48
C ASN A 297 -10.13 15.53 1.55
N TRP A 298 -10.88 14.45 1.50
CA TRP A 298 -10.58 13.26 0.69
C TRP A 298 -11.45 13.18 -0.58
N GLY A 299 -12.26 14.23 -0.88
CA GLY A 299 -13.19 14.26 -2.01
C GLY A 299 -14.49 13.48 -1.71
N ASP A 300 -15.21 13.09 -2.75
CA ASP A 300 -16.47 12.37 -2.62
C ASP A 300 -16.25 11.01 -1.90
N PRO A 301 -16.88 10.77 -0.74
CA PRO A 301 -16.72 9.50 -0.02
C PRO A 301 -17.23 8.27 -0.80
N ALA A 302 -18.17 8.45 -1.74
CA ALA A 302 -18.65 7.36 -2.59
C ALA A 302 -17.62 6.91 -3.64
N PHE A 303 -16.60 7.70 -3.90
CA PHE A 303 -15.47 7.27 -4.72
C PHE A 303 -14.57 6.33 -3.90
N LEU A 304 -14.51 5.07 -4.26
CA LEU A 304 -13.84 4.02 -3.49
C LEU A 304 -12.30 3.97 -3.68
N GLY A 305 -11.72 4.92 -4.41
CA GLY A 305 -10.27 5.02 -4.61
C GLY A 305 -9.72 4.12 -5.70
N TYR A 306 -8.40 3.98 -5.70
CA TYR A 306 -7.64 3.21 -6.66
C TYR A 306 -7.06 1.96 -6.02
N ARG A 307 -6.86 0.91 -6.82
CA ARG A 307 -6.20 -0.32 -6.39
C ARG A 307 -4.71 -0.25 -6.71
N PRO A 308 -3.81 -0.38 -5.70
CA PRO A 308 -2.39 -0.61 -5.97
C PRO A 308 -2.21 -1.94 -6.70
N GLN A 309 -1.70 -1.90 -7.92
CA GLN A 309 -1.49 -3.12 -8.71
C GLN A 309 -0.12 -3.08 -9.36
N THR A 310 0.51 -4.25 -9.40
CA THR A 310 1.65 -4.45 -10.28
C THR A 310 1.14 -4.45 -11.73
N VAL A 311 2.03 -4.55 -12.60
CA VAL A 311 1.84 -4.50 -14.03
C VAL A 311 1.26 -5.78 -14.59
N ASP A 312 1.63 -6.93 -14.04
CA ASP A 312 1.01 -8.22 -14.29
C ASP A 312 -0.31 -8.40 -13.50
N GLY A 313 -0.73 -7.32 -12.80
CA GLY A 313 -2.02 -7.24 -12.14
C GLY A 313 -2.07 -7.83 -10.74
N LYS A 314 -0.93 -8.14 -10.11
CA LYS A 314 -0.91 -8.59 -8.71
C LYS A 314 -1.35 -7.46 -7.77
N TYR A 315 -2.01 -7.80 -6.69
CA TYR A 315 -2.54 -6.86 -5.72
C TYR A 315 -2.64 -7.48 -4.32
N PHE A 316 -2.64 -6.63 -3.32
CA PHE A 316 -2.83 -7.07 -1.94
C PHE A 316 -4.30 -7.19 -1.54
N ARG A 317 -4.54 -8.14 -0.65
CA ARG A 317 -5.78 -8.37 0.09
C ARG A 317 -5.50 -8.31 1.58
N ALA A 318 -6.41 -7.64 2.31
CA ALA A 318 -6.52 -7.50 3.75
C ALA A 318 -5.35 -6.77 4.45
N ALA A 319 -5.70 -6.06 5.50
CA ALA A 319 -4.86 -5.44 6.51
C ALA A 319 -3.65 -4.63 5.99
N PRO A 320 -3.86 -3.66 5.07
CA PRO A 320 -2.75 -2.92 4.48
C PRO A 320 -2.06 -1.98 5.46
N THR A 321 -0.76 -1.79 5.27
CA THR A 321 -0.02 -0.65 5.79
C THR A 321 0.79 0.01 4.69
N VAL A 322 1.05 1.31 4.86
CA VAL A 322 1.87 2.08 3.91
C VAL A 322 2.89 2.92 4.67
N ALA A 323 4.08 3.04 4.08
CA ALA A 323 5.12 3.96 4.51
C ALA A 323 5.66 4.74 3.32
N TRP A 324 6.21 5.93 3.58
CA TRP A 324 6.98 6.67 2.60
C TRP A 324 8.47 6.58 2.97
N ALA A 325 9.32 6.34 1.98
CA ALA A 325 10.76 6.31 2.10
C ALA A 325 11.39 7.38 1.20
N PRO A 326 12.44 8.10 1.65
CA PRO A 326 13.22 8.93 0.75
C PRO A 326 13.88 8.07 -0.33
N SER A 327 14.14 8.65 -1.49
CA SER A 327 14.88 7.97 -2.54
C SER A 327 16.38 8.03 -2.26
N PRO A 328 17.11 6.90 -2.31
CA PRO A 328 18.56 6.90 -2.07
C PRO A 328 19.36 7.72 -3.08
N ASP A 329 18.81 7.97 -4.25
CA ASP A 329 19.39 8.80 -5.32
C ASP A 329 18.87 10.24 -5.31
N GLY A 330 18.05 10.62 -4.32
CA GLY A 330 17.55 11.98 -4.15
C GLY A 330 16.35 12.34 -5.03
N ALA A 331 15.70 11.35 -5.66
CA ALA A 331 14.47 11.62 -6.42
C ALA A 331 13.39 12.24 -5.51
N PRO A 332 12.73 13.34 -5.93
CA PRO A 332 11.91 14.18 -5.05
C PRO A 332 10.67 13.48 -4.50
N ASN A 333 10.09 12.54 -5.23
CA ASN A 333 8.91 11.80 -4.75
C ASN A 333 9.26 10.75 -3.69
N GLY A 334 10.54 10.33 -3.60
CA GLY A 334 10.89 9.17 -2.80
C GLY A 334 10.18 7.92 -3.33
N ARG A 335 9.71 7.08 -2.42
CA ARG A 335 8.88 5.92 -2.77
C ARG A 335 7.85 5.61 -1.69
N LEU A 336 6.68 5.20 -2.11
CA LEU A 336 5.71 4.52 -1.26
C LEU A 336 6.06 3.05 -1.16
N LEU A 337 5.95 2.49 0.05
CA LEU A 337 6.09 1.06 0.35
C LEU A 337 4.76 0.61 0.94
N LEU A 338 4.13 -0.39 0.35
CA LEU A 338 2.82 -0.89 0.77
C LEU A 338 2.89 -2.40 0.94
N ILE A 339 2.40 -2.89 2.06
CA ILE A 339 2.22 -4.32 2.33
C ILE A 339 0.78 -4.58 2.75
N GLY A 340 0.27 -5.74 2.38
CA GLY A 340 -0.99 -6.28 2.87
C GLY A 340 -0.79 -7.72 3.29
N GLN A 341 -1.84 -8.32 3.82
CA GLN A 341 -1.75 -9.65 4.41
C GLN A 341 -1.43 -10.72 3.37
N ARG A 342 -2.07 -10.67 2.21
CA ARG A 342 -1.96 -11.69 1.17
C ARG A 342 -1.84 -11.06 -0.21
N LEU A 343 -0.79 -11.42 -0.94
CA LEU A 343 -0.61 -11.02 -2.34
C LEU A 343 -1.33 -12.01 -3.26
N LEU A 344 -2.12 -11.49 -4.18
CA LEU A 344 -2.88 -12.26 -5.16
C LEU A 344 -2.42 -11.93 -6.57
N ASN A 345 -2.52 -12.91 -7.47
CA ASN A 345 -2.41 -12.74 -8.91
C ASN A 345 -3.64 -11.98 -9.46
N SER A 346 -3.57 -11.53 -10.70
CA SER A 346 -4.67 -10.84 -11.38
C SER A 346 -5.98 -11.64 -11.46
N ASP A 347 -5.89 -12.96 -11.41
CA ASP A 347 -7.03 -13.89 -11.42
C ASP A 347 -7.59 -14.18 -10.01
N GLY A 348 -7.03 -13.57 -8.96
CA GLY A 348 -7.43 -13.74 -7.57
C GLY A 348 -6.85 -14.97 -6.87
N THR A 349 -5.99 -15.75 -7.54
CA THR A 349 -5.26 -16.83 -6.88
C THR A 349 -4.09 -16.30 -6.05
N PRO A 350 -3.66 -17.01 -4.99
CA PRO A 350 -2.47 -16.61 -4.24
C PRO A 350 -1.23 -16.52 -5.13
N ALA A 351 -0.50 -15.41 -5.05
CA ALA A 351 0.80 -15.28 -5.70
C ALA A 351 1.85 -16.13 -4.96
N ALA A 352 2.81 -16.66 -5.69
CA ALA A 352 3.89 -17.47 -5.11
C ALA A 352 4.77 -16.67 -4.13
N GLU A 353 4.82 -15.36 -4.29
CA GLU A 353 5.58 -14.40 -3.48
C GLU A 353 4.78 -13.87 -2.28
N SER A 354 3.52 -14.34 -2.09
CA SER A 354 2.67 -13.91 -0.97
C SER A 354 3.36 -14.15 0.37
N GLY A 355 3.27 -13.16 1.27
CA GLY A 355 3.90 -13.18 2.59
C GLY A 355 5.39 -12.81 2.62
N ARG A 356 6.01 -12.48 1.47
CA ARG A 356 7.40 -12.06 1.38
C ARG A 356 7.63 -10.90 0.40
N THR A 357 6.58 -10.15 0.11
CA THR A 357 6.60 -9.08 -0.88
C THR A 357 6.06 -7.79 -0.30
N ILE A 358 6.71 -6.68 -0.62
CA ILE A 358 6.23 -5.31 -0.46
C ILE A 358 5.99 -4.78 -1.88
N LEU A 359 4.90 -4.05 -2.10
CA LEU A 359 4.71 -3.27 -3.32
C LEU A 359 5.25 -1.86 -3.12
N ALA A 360 6.01 -1.38 -4.09
CA ALA A 360 6.62 -0.06 -4.07
C ALA A 360 6.18 0.79 -5.28
N ASN A 361 6.13 2.13 -5.08
CA ASN A 361 5.74 3.07 -6.13
C ASN A 361 6.49 4.39 -5.96
N THR A 362 7.06 4.92 -7.05
CA THR A 362 7.83 6.18 -7.07
C THR A 362 7.05 7.38 -7.60
N GLU A 363 5.79 7.18 -7.98
CA GLU A 363 4.94 8.19 -8.61
C GLU A 363 3.77 8.61 -7.69
N ASN A 364 4.00 8.63 -6.37
CA ASN A 364 3.00 9.03 -5.35
C ASN A 364 1.68 8.24 -5.48
N GLY A 365 1.76 6.96 -5.87
CA GLY A 365 0.62 6.07 -6.06
C GLY A 365 0.09 5.99 -7.49
N SER A 366 0.52 6.89 -8.39
CA SER A 366 0.14 6.84 -9.80
C SER A 366 0.85 5.71 -10.53
N GLY A 367 0.19 5.17 -11.56
CA GLY A 367 0.76 4.11 -12.39
C GLY A 367 0.96 2.78 -11.63
N PRO A 368 1.74 1.87 -12.23
CA PRO A 368 1.92 0.54 -11.67
C PRO A 368 2.88 0.54 -10.48
N TRP A 369 2.64 -0.41 -9.59
CA TRP A 369 3.50 -0.73 -8.46
C TRP A 369 4.44 -1.87 -8.84
N TYR A 370 5.60 -1.96 -8.19
CA TYR A 370 6.57 -3.03 -8.40
C TYR A 370 6.87 -3.76 -7.09
N GLU A 371 7.31 -5.01 -7.22
CA GLU A 371 7.58 -5.88 -6.09
C GLU A 371 9.01 -5.68 -5.57
N ILE A 372 9.17 -5.64 -4.26
CA ILE A 372 10.45 -5.77 -3.55
C ILE A 372 10.33 -6.84 -2.47
N GLU A 373 11.43 -7.44 -2.06
CA GLU A 373 11.42 -8.47 -1.03
C GLU A 373 11.11 -7.88 0.34
N ALA A 374 10.18 -8.50 1.06
CA ALA A 374 9.86 -8.15 2.43
C ALA A 374 10.95 -8.67 3.39
N PRO A 375 11.37 -7.89 4.40
CA PRO A 375 12.37 -8.32 5.38
C PRO A 375 11.95 -9.53 6.21
N VAL A 376 10.66 -9.65 6.50
CA VAL A 376 10.09 -10.80 7.20
C VAL A 376 9.28 -11.64 6.21
N ALA A 377 9.61 -12.91 6.08
CA ALA A 377 8.81 -13.84 5.28
C ALA A 377 7.85 -14.61 6.19
N VAL A 378 6.55 -14.50 5.88
CA VAL A 378 5.46 -15.26 6.49
C VAL A 378 5.01 -16.32 5.49
N ALA A 379 5.07 -17.59 5.85
CA ALA A 379 4.76 -18.68 4.93
C ALA A 379 3.25 -18.79 4.67
N ALA A 380 2.86 -18.72 3.39
CA ALA A 380 1.47 -18.94 2.93
C ALA A 380 0.41 -18.24 3.81
N PRO A 381 0.47 -16.91 3.97
CA PRO A 381 -0.44 -16.21 4.88
C PRO A 381 -1.89 -16.37 4.41
N GLU A 382 -2.76 -16.62 5.37
CA GLU A 382 -4.20 -16.65 5.19
C GLU A 382 -4.82 -15.36 5.77
N VAL A 383 -6.02 -14.99 5.32
CA VAL A 383 -6.74 -13.84 5.87
C VAL A 383 -7.28 -14.20 7.25
N ASN A 384 -6.56 -13.76 8.29
CA ASN A 384 -6.90 -13.97 9.69
C ASN A 384 -6.29 -12.83 10.54
N TYR A 385 -6.49 -12.83 11.84
CA TYR A 385 -6.03 -11.76 12.75
C TYR A 385 -4.54 -11.87 13.15
N CYS A 386 -3.78 -12.78 12.57
CA CYS A 386 -2.37 -12.99 12.90
C CYS A 386 -1.45 -12.83 11.69
N GLN A 387 -1.41 -13.80 10.80
CA GLN A 387 -0.41 -13.92 9.74
C GLN A 387 -0.30 -12.64 8.91
N ASN A 388 0.81 -11.91 9.04
CA ASN A 388 1.07 -10.65 8.33
C ASN A 388 -0.03 -9.58 8.49
N TYR A 389 -0.72 -9.60 9.65
CA TYR A 389 -1.87 -8.72 9.90
C TYR A 389 -1.41 -7.33 10.32
N SER A 390 -1.61 -6.35 9.42
CA SER A 390 -1.28 -4.94 9.65
C SER A 390 0.20 -4.69 9.99
N SER A 391 1.11 -5.28 9.20
CA SER A 391 2.57 -5.22 9.39
C SER A 391 3.11 -3.82 9.10
N PRO A 392 3.68 -3.07 10.06
CA PRO A 392 4.25 -1.77 9.81
C PRO A 392 5.57 -1.87 9.04
N LEU A 393 5.78 -0.92 8.16
CA LEU A 393 7.02 -0.67 7.46
C LEU A 393 7.65 0.63 7.97
N LEU A 394 8.90 0.58 8.39
CA LEU A 394 9.63 1.75 8.88
C LEU A 394 10.93 1.93 8.09
N PRO A 395 10.94 2.80 7.06
CA PRO A 395 12.14 3.06 6.27
C PRO A 395 13.26 3.71 7.09
N SER A 396 14.52 3.44 6.70
CA SER A 396 15.68 4.18 7.19
C SER A 396 15.67 5.62 6.66
N GLU A 397 16.38 6.53 7.35
CA GLU A 397 16.45 7.95 6.98
C GLU A 397 17.07 8.17 5.59
N ASP A 398 17.94 7.27 5.14
CA ASP A 398 18.56 7.29 3.82
C ASP A 398 17.75 6.54 2.75
N GLY A 399 16.60 5.96 3.13
CA GLY A 399 15.72 5.21 2.23
C GLY A 399 16.29 3.91 1.67
N ARG A 400 17.45 3.43 2.20
CA ARG A 400 18.12 2.23 1.69
C ARG A 400 17.63 0.94 2.32
N ARG A 401 17.01 1.04 3.50
CA ARG A 401 16.54 -0.12 4.26
C ARG A 401 15.13 0.13 4.77
N VAL A 402 14.42 -0.95 5.06
CA VAL A 402 13.14 -0.91 5.76
C VAL A 402 13.14 -1.93 6.89
N LEU A 403 12.72 -1.52 8.07
CA LEU A 403 12.35 -2.40 9.16
C LEU A 403 10.88 -2.80 8.95
N GLU A 404 10.61 -4.08 9.01
CA GLU A 404 9.27 -4.66 9.04
C GLU A 404 9.03 -5.37 10.37
N ILE A 405 7.81 -5.28 10.89
CA ILE A 405 7.35 -6.11 12.00
C ILE A 405 6.11 -6.86 11.52
N ALA A 406 6.23 -8.14 11.25
CA ALA A 406 5.13 -8.99 10.81
C ALA A 406 4.77 -10.02 11.87
N THR A 407 3.49 -10.37 11.94
CA THR A 407 3.01 -11.39 12.88
C THR A 407 2.84 -12.74 12.17
N ASP A 408 3.11 -13.83 12.89
CA ASP A 408 2.86 -15.20 12.44
C ASP A 408 2.58 -16.12 13.62
N TRP A 409 2.01 -17.28 13.32
CA TRP A 409 1.75 -18.31 14.30
C TRP A 409 3.02 -19.03 14.73
N ASP A 410 3.25 -19.13 16.03
CA ASP A 410 4.17 -20.07 16.66
C ASP A 410 3.34 -21.01 17.53
N GLY A 411 2.98 -22.15 16.97
CA GLY A 411 1.97 -23.02 17.53
C GLY A 411 0.60 -22.32 17.58
N SER A 412 0.09 -22.05 18.78
CA SER A 412 -1.17 -21.32 19.00
C SER A 412 -0.97 -19.85 19.38
N VAL A 413 0.26 -19.37 19.41
CA VAL A 413 0.60 -18.00 19.80
C VAL A 413 0.87 -17.17 18.57
N CYS A 414 0.15 -16.05 18.41
CA CYS A 414 0.44 -15.07 17.39
C CYS A 414 1.61 -14.18 17.85
N LYS A 415 2.79 -14.41 17.28
CA LYS A 415 4.02 -13.68 17.64
C LYS A 415 4.40 -12.63 16.62
N PRO A 416 4.87 -11.45 17.06
CA PRO A 416 5.47 -10.46 16.19
C PRO A 416 6.97 -10.75 15.97
N TYR A 417 7.39 -10.73 14.70
CA TYR A 417 8.77 -10.90 14.27
C TYR A 417 9.24 -9.64 13.57
N PHE A 418 10.48 -9.24 13.78
CA PHE A 418 11.06 -8.10 13.08
C PHE A 418 12.32 -8.47 12.32
N ALA A 419 12.54 -7.80 11.21
CA ALA A 419 13.78 -7.83 10.44
C ALA A 419 13.95 -6.53 9.66
N THR A 420 15.20 -6.23 9.29
CA THR A 420 15.51 -5.10 8.43
C THR A 420 16.12 -5.62 7.13
N GLY A 421 15.46 -5.29 6.01
CA GLY A 421 15.89 -5.63 4.66
C GLY A 421 16.36 -4.41 3.87
N SER A 422 16.99 -4.66 2.71
CA SER A 422 17.32 -3.61 1.76
C SER A 422 16.10 -3.29 0.89
N VAL A 423 15.82 -2.02 0.67
CA VAL A 423 14.86 -1.55 -0.34
C VAL A 423 15.56 -0.97 -1.57
N THR A 424 16.91 -0.99 -1.56
CA THR A 424 17.75 -0.58 -2.71
C THR A 424 18.13 -1.74 -3.61
N GLY A 425 17.93 -2.97 -3.20
CA GLY A 425 18.01 -4.09 -4.09
C GLY A 425 16.68 -4.19 -4.80
N THR A 426 16.58 -3.71 -6.00
CA THR A 426 15.57 -4.07 -6.98
C THR A 426 14.53 -3.03 -7.41
N GLY A 427 14.38 -1.86 -6.77
CA GLY A 427 13.45 -0.83 -7.27
C GLY A 427 13.85 -0.24 -8.62
N ASP A 428 15.14 -0.16 -8.89
CA ASP A 428 15.67 0.38 -10.17
C ASP A 428 16.06 -0.74 -11.15
N ALA A 429 16.11 -2.00 -10.70
CA ALA A 429 16.37 -3.16 -11.56
C ALA A 429 15.92 -4.47 -10.89
N ALA A 430 14.73 -4.49 -10.31
CA ALA A 430 14.15 -5.70 -9.70
C ALA A 430 14.17 -6.86 -10.69
N GLY A 431 14.97 -7.88 -10.39
CA GLY A 431 15.14 -9.06 -11.24
C GLY A 431 16.33 -9.02 -12.17
N VAL A 432 17.11 -7.91 -12.23
CA VAL A 432 18.36 -7.89 -13.02
C VAL A 432 19.51 -8.42 -12.16
N VAL A 433 19.97 -9.61 -12.48
CA VAL A 433 21.11 -10.27 -11.81
C VAL A 433 22.41 -9.73 -12.38
N ASP A 434 23.27 -9.18 -11.53
CA ASP A 434 24.57 -8.65 -11.93
C ASP A 434 25.42 -9.68 -12.68
N GLY A 435 25.95 -9.28 -13.83
CA GLY A 435 26.75 -10.12 -14.71
C GLY A 435 25.96 -11.17 -15.49
N ALA A 436 24.64 -11.24 -15.36
CA ALA A 436 23.83 -12.16 -16.14
C ALA A 436 23.56 -11.65 -17.56
N LEU A 437 23.16 -12.58 -18.42
CA LEU A 437 22.88 -12.34 -19.84
C LEU A 437 21.39 -12.12 -20.05
N TYR A 438 21.03 -11.07 -20.79
CA TYR A 438 19.66 -10.67 -21.06
C TYR A 438 19.40 -10.35 -22.52
N ARG A 439 18.15 -10.58 -22.94
CA ARG A 439 17.55 -9.96 -24.12
C ARG A 439 16.67 -8.81 -23.69
N LEU A 440 16.77 -7.70 -24.40
CA LEU A 440 15.92 -6.55 -24.18
C LEU A 440 14.83 -6.51 -25.25
N VAL A 441 13.58 -6.76 -24.87
CA VAL A 441 12.43 -6.82 -25.79
C VAL A 441 11.62 -5.55 -25.69
N ASN A 442 11.44 -4.84 -26.81
CA ASN A 442 10.70 -3.59 -26.85
C ASN A 442 9.18 -3.80 -26.67
N ALA A 443 8.54 -2.99 -25.83
CA ALA A 443 7.11 -3.10 -25.54
C ALA A 443 6.19 -2.74 -26.73
N GLY A 444 6.66 -1.84 -27.62
CA GLY A 444 5.87 -1.37 -28.75
C GLY A 444 5.86 -2.34 -29.92
N SER A 445 7.00 -2.95 -30.20
CA SER A 445 7.22 -3.80 -31.38
C SER A 445 7.31 -5.29 -31.07
N GLY A 446 7.69 -5.67 -29.84
CA GLY A 446 8.05 -7.04 -29.49
C GLY A 446 9.39 -7.51 -30.06
N HIS A 447 10.20 -6.60 -30.64
CA HIS A 447 11.53 -6.90 -31.18
C HIS A 447 12.61 -6.76 -30.12
N CYS A 448 13.73 -7.45 -30.35
CA CYS A 448 14.91 -7.45 -29.47
C CYS A 448 15.88 -6.32 -29.83
N LEU A 449 16.53 -5.75 -28.82
CA LEU A 449 17.69 -4.86 -28.98
C LEU A 449 18.84 -5.66 -29.61
N ASP A 450 19.31 -5.24 -30.76
CA ASP A 450 20.16 -6.02 -31.66
C ASP A 450 21.32 -5.20 -32.18
N VAL A 451 22.50 -5.81 -32.25
CA VAL A 451 23.63 -5.22 -32.95
C VAL A 451 23.51 -5.54 -34.44
N ALA A 452 23.31 -4.51 -35.27
CA ALA A 452 23.05 -4.66 -36.69
C ALA A 452 24.14 -5.48 -37.39
N ALA A 453 23.71 -6.45 -38.23
CA ALA A 453 24.56 -7.35 -39.00
C ALA A 453 25.61 -8.13 -38.16
N ASP A 454 25.37 -8.37 -36.87
CA ASP A 454 26.35 -8.99 -35.95
C ASP A 454 27.73 -8.30 -36.00
N ALA A 455 27.72 -6.96 -36.13
CA ALA A 455 28.97 -6.18 -36.19
C ALA A 455 29.79 -6.42 -34.91
N ARG A 456 31.07 -6.70 -35.06
CA ARG A 456 31.99 -6.96 -33.95
C ARG A 456 32.96 -5.84 -33.66
N GLU A 457 33.02 -4.88 -34.57
CA GLU A 457 33.87 -3.71 -34.46
C GLU A 457 33.17 -2.59 -33.66
N PRO A 458 33.93 -1.72 -32.96
CA PRO A 458 33.37 -0.55 -32.32
C PRO A 458 32.72 0.38 -33.34
N GLY A 459 31.59 0.98 -32.96
CA GLY A 459 30.77 1.81 -33.84
C GLY A 459 29.66 1.04 -34.57
N GLY A 460 29.54 -0.29 -34.33
CA GLY A 460 28.41 -1.06 -34.83
C GLY A 460 27.09 -0.49 -34.36
N ASN A 461 26.15 -0.28 -35.29
CA ASN A 461 24.87 0.31 -34.99
C ASN A 461 24.00 -0.61 -34.14
N VAL A 462 23.17 -0.04 -33.26
CA VAL A 462 22.17 -0.76 -32.50
C VAL A 462 20.78 -0.45 -33.06
N GLN A 463 20.04 -1.49 -33.31
CA GLN A 463 18.69 -1.47 -33.90
C GLN A 463 17.73 -2.34 -33.08
N GLN A 464 16.46 -2.34 -33.42
CA GLN A 464 15.58 -3.44 -33.05
C GLN A 464 15.49 -4.47 -34.18
N TRP A 465 15.42 -5.75 -33.84
CA TRP A 465 15.27 -6.83 -34.82
C TRP A 465 14.38 -7.94 -34.26
N THR A 466 13.76 -8.73 -35.15
CA THR A 466 12.99 -9.91 -34.74
C THR A 466 13.84 -10.76 -33.79
N CYS A 467 13.27 -11.09 -32.63
CA CYS A 467 13.95 -11.94 -31.64
C CYS A 467 14.22 -13.32 -32.24
N ASN A 468 15.46 -13.67 -32.42
CA ASN A 468 15.91 -14.89 -33.12
C ASN A 468 16.80 -15.80 -32.27
N GLY A 469 17.10 -15.40 -31.03
CA GLY A 469 17.92 -16.18 -30.10
C GLY A 469 19.41 -16.18 -30.39
N LEU A 470 19.91 -15.28 -31.28
CA LEU A 470 21.33 -15.20 -31.64
C LEU A 470 22.06 -14.18 -30.74
N GLY A 471 23.39 -14.35 -30.67
CA GLY A 471 24.24 -13.57 -29.79
C GLY A 471 24.24 -12.04 -29.95
N PRO A 472 23.96 -11.44 -31.14
CA PRO A 472 23.84 -9.98 -31.29
C PRO A 472 22.73 -9.35 -30.43
N GLN A 473 21.76 -10.17 -29.94
CA GLN A 473 20.62 -9.74 -29.13
C GLN A 473 20.83 -10.00 -27.64
N ASP A 474 21.95 -10.64 -27.29
CA ASP A 474 22.27 -10.99 -25.92
C ASP A 474 23.22 -9.98 -25.30
N TRP A 475 22.84 -9.40 -24.16
CA TRP A 475 23.61 -8.34 -23.48
C TRP A 475 23.93 -8.78 -22.05
N THR A 476 25.19 -8.74 -21.66
CA THR A 476 25.61 -8.89 -20.26
C THR A 476 25.34 -7.59 -19.52
N VAL A 477 24.55 -7.63 -18.46
CA VAL A 477 24.17 -6.45 -17.67
C VAL A 477 24.97 -6.46 -16.38
N ARG A 478 25.81 -5.41 -16.15
CA ARG A 478 26.65 -5.27 -14.95
C ARG A 478 26.28 -4.05 -14.15
N ALA A 479 26.04 -4.24 -12.85
CA ALA A 479 25.70 -3.16 -11.92
C ALA A 479 26.93 -2.38 -11.45
N HIS A 480 26.79 -1.05 -11.36
CA HIS A 480 27.80 -0.15 -10.79
C HIS A 480 27.37 0.47 -9.46
N GLY A 481 26.22 0.08 -8.94
CA GLY A 481 25.58 0.70 -7.79
C GLY A 481 24.70 1.91 -8.17
N GLY A 482 23.76 2.28 -7.28
CA GLY A 482 22.85 3.41 -7.51
C GLY A 482 21.87 3.22 -8.68
N GLY A 483 21.54 1.96 -9.04
CA GLY A 483 20.63 1.67 -10.16
C GLY A 483 21.25 1.85 -11.54
N HIS A 484 22.57 2.01 -11.62
CA HIS A 484 23.33 2.20 -12.87
C HIS A 484 23.97 0.91 -13.36
N PHE A 485 23.93 0.69 -14.67
CA PHE A 485 24.38 -0.54 -15.33
C PHE A 485 25.13 -0.24 -16.63
N THR A 486 26.10 -1.10 -16.93
CA THR A 486 26.68 -1.22 -18.26
C THR A 486 26.08 -2.44 -18.95
N LEU A 487 25.69 -2.29 -20.21
CA LEU A 487 25.23 -3.37 -21.07
C LEU A 487 26.34 -3.70 -22.07
N THR A 488 26.82 -4.93 -22.05
CA THR A 488 27.91 -5.38 -22.94
C THR A 488 27.40 -6.44 -23.89
N GLY A 489 27.53 -6.21 -25.20
CA GLY A 489 27.14 -7.15 -26.25
C GLY A 489 27.91 -8.46 -26.15
N ARG A 490 27.18 -9.61 -26.11
CA ARG A 490 27.78 -10.95 -25.95
C ARG A 490 28.84 -11.28 -27.02
N ASN A 491 28.54 -10.93 -28.26
CA ASN A 491 29.41 -11.32 -29.38
C ASN A 491 30.61 -10.38 -29.58
N SER A 492 30.45 -9.10 -29.29
CA SER A 492 31.47 -8.07 -29.55
C SER A 492 32.30 -7.73 -28.31
N GLY A 493 31.76 -7.89 -27.11
CA GLY A 493 32.38 -7.41 -25.88
C GLY A 493 32.35 -5.88 -25.74
N HIS A 494 31.61 -5.17 -26.61
CA HIS A 494 31.49 -3.72 -26.59
C HIS A 494 30.24 -3.27 -25.78
N CYS A 495 30.32 -2.07 -25.22
CA CYS A 495 29.28 -1.49 -24.39
C CYS A 495 28.23 -0.74 -25.23
N LEU A 496 26.98 -0.80 -24.82
CA LEU A 496 25.88 0.03 -25.32
C LEU A 496 26.22 1.50 -25.05
N ASP A 497 26.34 2.33 -26.08
CA ASP A 497 26.96 3.66 -26.03
C ASP A 497 26.11 4.70 -26.76
N VAL A 498 25.87 5.84 -26.09
CA VAL A 498 25.31 7.02 -26.76
C VAL A 498 26.44 7.65 -27.59
N GLU A 499 26.29 7.69 -28.90
CA GLU A 499 27.31 8.14 -29.83
C GLU A 499 27.86 9.53 -29.46
N ASN A 500 29.20 9.58 -29.28
CA ASN A 500 29.94 10.77 -28.85
C ASN A 500 29.51 11.38 -27.50
N GLY A 501 28.77 10.64 -26.65
CA GLY A 501 28.22 11.16 -25.42
C GLY A 501 27.28 12.35 -25.63
N SER A 502 26.61 12.39 -26.76
CA SER A 502 25.74 13.51 -27.17
C SER A 502 24.60 13.73 -26.13
N PRO A 503 24.32 14.99 -25.73
CA PRO A 503 23.17 15.28 -24.87
C PRO A 503 21.86 15.50 -25.66
N VAL A 504 21.89 15.44 -26.99
CA VAL A 504 20.77 15.86 -27.85
C VAL A 504 19.79 14.70 -28.06
N PRO A 505 18.45 14.94 -27.97
CA PRO A 505 17.45 13.96 -28.38
C PRO A 505 17.63 13.56 -29.83
N GLY A 506 17.47 12.26 -30.14
CA GLY A 506 17.72 11.70 -31.48
C GLY A 506 19.17 11.30 -31.73
N ALA A 507 20.06 11.46 -30.76
CA ALA A 507 21.42 10.97 -30.90
C ALA A 507 21.42 9.43 -30.99
N ASN A 508 22.25 8.91 -31.91
CA ASN A 508 22.32 7.49 -32.16
C ASN A 508 22.86 6.70 -30.98
N VAL A 509 22.38 5.47 -30.83
CA VAL A 509 22.93 4.48 -29.90
C VAL A 509 23.65 3.39 -30.72
N ARG A 510 24.87 3.10 -30.31
CA ARG A 510 25.77 2.14 -30.97
C ARG A 510 26.43 1.23 -29.94
N GLN A 511 27.22 0.30 -30.36
CA GLN A 511 28.22 -0.35 -29.50
C GLN A 511 29.59 0.34 -29.63
N TRP A 512 30.32 0.46 -28.51
CA TRP A 512 31.64 1.09 -28.48
C TRP A 512 32.56 0.41 -27.46
N TYR A 513 33.87 0.61 -27.55
CA TYR A 513 34.79 0.16 -26.51
C TYR A 513 34.29 0.54 -25.13
N CYS A 514 34.23 -0.41 -24.18
CA CYS A 514 33.87 -0.11 -22.80
C CYS A 514 34.94 0.80 -22.18
N ASN A 515 34.57 2.04 -21.86
CA ASN A 515 35.49 3.08 -21.39
C ASN A 515 35.11 3.68 -20.04
N GLY A 516 33.98 3.23 -19.44
CA GLY A 516 33.50 3.68 -18.15
C GLY A 516 32.93 5.11 -18.11
N LEU A 517 32.72 5.73 -19.28
CA LEU A 517 32.13 7.07 -19.38
C LEU A 517 30.60 7.03 -19.21
N ALA A 518 30.04 8.18 -18.86
CA ALA A 518 28.60 8.34 -18.60
C ALA A 518 27.70 8.00 -19.82
N ALA A 519 28.25 8.01 -21.03
CA ALA A 519 27.53 7.61 -22.24
C ALA A 519 27.23 6.11 -22.33
N GLN A 520 27.91 5.29 -21.52
CA GLN A 520 27.76 3.83 -21.44
C GLN A 520 27.14 3.39 -20.14
N ASP A 521 26.75 4.33 -19.29
CA ASP A 521 26.19 4.11 -17.99
C ASP A 521 24.68 4.40 -18.03
N TRP A 522 23.89 3.34 -17.89
CA TRP A 522 22.44 3.37 -18.06
C TRP A 522 21.75 3.13 -16.73
N ARG A 523 20.90 4.05 -16.32
CA ARG A 523 20.01 3.80 -15.18
C ARG A 523 18.79 3.01 -15.66
N LEU A 524 18.57 1.85 -15.07
CA LEU A 524 17.38 1.03 -15.32
C LEU A 524 16.27 1.49 -14.38
N GLU A 525 15.30 2.21 -14.90
CA GLU A 525 14.11 2.63 -14.18
C GLU A 525 12.98 1.64 -14.44
N ASN A 526 12.42 1.08 -13.40
CA ASN A 526 11.25 0.19 -13.53
C ASN A 526 10.06 1.00 -14.08
N ALA A 527 9.57 0.62 -15.23
CA ALA A 527 8.43 1.26 -15.89
C ALA A 527 7.13 0.47 -15.73
N GLY A 528 7.20 -0.55 -14.88
CA GLY A 528 6.09 -1.44 -14.67
C GLY A 528 5.97 -2.52 -15.77
N ARG A 529 5.17 -3.62 -15.51
CA ARG A 529 4.95 -4.78 -16.42
C ARG A 529 6.19 -5.58 -16.77
N GLY A 530 7.20 -5.59 -15.87
CA GLY A 530 8.48 -6.18 -16.17
C GLY A 530 9.24 -5.43 -17.25
N TYR A 531 8.81 -4.19 -17.56
CA TYR A 531 9.51 -3.28 -18.47
C TYR A 531 10.37 -2.28 -17.70
N TYR A 532 11.44 -1.84 -18.36
CA TYR A 532 12.36 -0.84 -17.85
C TYR A 532 12.54 0.28 -18.88
N ARG A 533 12.75 1.50 -18.38
CA ARG A 533 13.36 2.57 -19.14
C ARG A 533 14.86 2.51 -18.88
N LEU A 534 15.66 2.57 -19.94
CA LEU A 534 17.10 2.71 -19.84
C LEU A 534 17.42 4.19 -20.04
N VAL A 535 17.83 4.87 -18.98
CA VAL A 535 18.13 6.31 -19.00
C VAL A 535 19.65 6.51 -19.04
N ALA A 536 20.15 7.13 -20.09
CA ALA A 536 21.58 7.41 -20.23
C ALA A 536 22.04 8.44 -19.19
N ARG A 537 23.08 8.11 -18.42
CA ARG A 537 23.63 9.00 -17.39
C ARG A 537 24.20 10.29 -17.96
N SER A 538 24.72 10.27 -19.18
CA SER A 538 25.31 11.42 -19.85
C SER A 538 24.30 12.51 -20.19
N SER A 539 23.03 12.14 -20.47
CA SER A 539 22.04 13.04 -21.05
C SER A 539 20.72 13.11 -20.28
N GLY A 540 20.43 12.09 -19.43
CA GLY A 540 19.12 11.93 -18.81
C GLY A 540 18.02 11.51 -19.82
N GLN A 541 18.39 11.05 -21.03
CA GLN A 541 17.47 10.64 -22.08
C GLN A 541 17.23 9.13 -22.06
N CYS A 542 16.07 8.69 -22.54
CA CYS A 542 15.68 7.28 -22.59
C CYS A 542 16.15 6.59 -23.89
N LEU A 543 16.55 5.31 -23.78
CA LEU A 543 16.75 4.42 -24.91
C LEU A 543 15.44 4.23 -25.65
N ASP A 544 15.40 4.58 -26.93
CA ASP A 544 14.19 4.78 -27.71
C ASP A 544 14.29 4.16 -29.10
N VAL A 545 13.21 3.52 -29.55
CA VAL A 545 13.09 3.10 -30.94
C VAL A 545 12.63 4.29 -31.77
N SER A 546 13.47 4.71 -32.73
CA SER A 546 13.25 5.88 -33.58
C SER A 546 11.84 5.88 -34.18
N GLU A 547 11.17 7.04 -34.08
CA GLU A 547 9.82 7.28 -34.63
C GLU A 547 8.74 6.30 -34.09
N GLY A 548 9.06 5.54 -33.04
CA GLY A 548 8.16 4.50 -32.51
C GLY A 548 7.89 3.38 -33.52
N SER A 549 8.81 3.16 -34.44
CA SER A 549 8.72 2.15 -35.50
C SER A 549 8.47 0.75 -34.92
N ARG A 550 7.67 -0.05 -35.60
CA ARG A 550 7.45 -1.47 -35.28
C ARG A 550 8.16 -2.41 -36.26
N GLU A 551 8.86 -1.88 -37.21
CA GLU A 551 9.56 -2.67 -38.23
C GLU A 551 10.89 -3.19 -37.70
N PRO A 552 11.29 -4.43 -38.07
CA PRO A 552 12.65 -4.92 -37.81
C PRO A 552 13.66 -4.09 -38.58
N GLY A 553 14.81 -3.79 -37.95
CA GLY A 553 15.83 -2.93 -38.51
C GLY A 553 15.67 -1.44 -38.20
N ALA A 554 14.63 -1.07 -37.48
CA ALA A 554 14.47 0.32 -37.05
C ALA A 554 15.57 0.71 -36.05
N ASN A 555 16.09 1.92 -36.21
CA ASN A 555 17.20 2.43 -35.42
C ASN A 555 16.83 2.61 -33.96
N VAL A 556 17.80 2.40 -33.09
CA VAL A 556 17.69 2.74 -31.66
C VAL A 556 18.53 3.99 -31.40
N GLN A 557 17.92 4.93 -30.70
CA GLN A 557 18.47 6.25 -30.39
C GLN A 557 18.24 6.56 -28.89
N GLN A 558 18.75 7.68 -28.44
CA GLN A 558 18.23 8.29 -27.21
C GLN A 558 17.16 9.35 -27.53
N TRP A 559 16.14 9.50 -26.74
CA TRP A 559 15.09 10.51 -26.87
C TRP A 559 14.60 11.00 -25.52
N THR A 560 13.98 12.19 -25.49
CA THR A 560 13.34 12.70 -24.27
C THR A 560 12.41 11.66 -23.68
N CYS A 561 12.56 11.33 -22.40
CA CYS A 561 11.73 10.34 -21.71
C CYS A 561 10.27 10.80 -21.71
N ASN A 562 9.38 10.04 -22.33
CA ASN A 562 7.98 10.37 -22.52
C ASN A 562 7.03 9.25 -22.05
N GLY A 563 7.59 8.11 -21.56
CA GLY A 563 6.82 6.98 -21.04
C GLY A 563 6.07 6.16 -22.09
N LEU A 564 6.27 6.41 -23.38
CA LEU A 564 5.63 5.65 -24.46
C LEU A 564 6.33 4.31 -24.69
N GLN A 565 5.62 3.38 -25.34
CA GLN A 565 6.08 2.00 -25.59
C GLN A 565 7.45 1.88 -26.29
N PRO A 566 7.85 2.76 -27.24
CA PRO A 566 9.18 2.70 -27.85
C PRO A 566 10.35 2.80 -26.86
N GLN A 567 10.12 3.33 -25.65
CA GLN A 567 11.12 3.52 -24.59
C GLN A 567 11.05 2.45 -23.50
N LEU A 568 10.17 1.47 -23.65
CA LEU A 568 9.95 0.43 -22.65
C LEU A 568 10.56 -0.89 -23.12
N TRP A 569 11.44 -1.46 -22.30
CA TRP A 569 12.21 -2.67 -22.62
C TRP A 569 12.03 -3.72 -21.54
N ARG A 570 11.59 -4.93 -21.89
CA ARG A 570 11.56 -6.07 -20.98
C ARG A 570 12.89 -6.81 -21.04
N LEU A 571 13.51 -7.03 -19.89
CA LEU A 571 14.75 -7.80 -19.77
C LEU A 571 14.41 -9.26 -19.56
N GLU A 572 14.66 -10.09 -20.57
CA GLU A 572 14.46 -11.55 -20.50
C GLU A 572 15.81 -12.22 -20.28
N ARG A 573 15.94 -12.96 -19.19
CA ARG A 573 17.18 -13.70 -18.88
C ARG A 573 17.38 -14.83 -19.89
N VAL A 574 18.59 -14.94 -20.42
CA VAL A 574 18.99 -15.97 -21.40
C VAL A 574 19.52 -17.20 -20.69
#